data_5655dfea0ae689fcab1700b0da02fcf2
#
_entry.id   5655dfea0ae689fcab1700b0da02fcf2
#
_cell.length_a   1.000
_cell.length_b   1.000
_cell.length_c   1.000
_cell.angle_alpha   90.00
_cell.angle_beta   90.00
_cell.angle_gamma   90.00
#
_symmetry.space_group_name_H-M   'P 1'
#
loop_
_entity.id
_entity.type
_entity.pdbx_description
1 polymer ?
#
loop_
_entity_poly.entity_id
_entity_poly.type
_entity_poly.pdbx_seq_one_letter_code
_entity_poly.pdbx_strand_id
1 'polypeptide(L)'
;LIMVRNNSHNLDLNRYEIKFILNDIQLTEVESWMSSSTSMLSTYEPRVVNSLYMDDIDFSSVKDNLSGISHRKKYRLRWYGETPENFQPVFEVKGRNDRVGFKNSYPISSLDGVIHNTSINQIIRKCHTELLSQDFLIDKPLIPSLEVQYLRNYFQDQKRIRITIDKNISFAMPT
;
A
#
# COMPACT_ATOMS: atom_id res chain seq x y z
N LEU A 1 -5.48 12.26 2.23
CA LEU A 1 -5.32 11.37 3.39
C LEU A 1 -3.98 11.61 4.06
N ILE A 2 -4.00 11.85 5.36
CA ILE A 2 -2.78 11.93 6.16
C ILE A 2 -2.67 10.71 7.06
N MET A 3 -1.48 10.13 7.12
CA MET A 3 -1.15 9.07 8.07
C MET A 3 0.02 9.48 8.95
N VAL A 4 -0.15 9.34 10.26
CA VAL A 4 0.88 9.61 11.27
C VAL A 4 1.29 8.29 11.92
N ARG A 5 2.60 8.03 11.99
CA ARG A 5 3.16 6.81 12.56
C ARG A 5 4.31 7.12 13.50
N ASN A 6 4.38 6.42 14.62
CA ASN A 6 5.53 6.45 15.51
C ASN A 6 6.39 5.20 15.31
N ASN A 7 7.70 5.37 15.15
CA ASN A 7 8.68 4.28 15.05
C ASN A 7 9.57 4.30 16.31
N SER A 8 9.19 3.62 17.37
CA SER A 8 10.09 3.35 18.48
C SER A 8 10.98 2.14 18.17
N HIS A 9 12.29 2.24 18.41
CA HIS A 9 13.30 1.23 18.07
C HIS A 9 13.36 0.02 19.03
N ASN A 10 12.46 -0.08 20.00
CA ASN A 10 12.43 -1.22 20.92
C ASN A 10 11.11 -1.96 20.77
N LEU A 11 11.23 -3.19 20.26
CA LEU A 11 10.20 -4.24 20.25
C LEU A 11 8.86 -3.79 19.66
N ASP A 12 8.53 -4.29 18.51
CA ASP A 12 7.37 -4.16 17.63
C ASP A 12 5.95 -4.08 18.25
N LEU A 13 5.80 -3.79 19.51
CA LEU A 13 4.55 -3.97 20.22
C LEU A 13 3.63 -2.75 20.26
N ASN A 14 4.10 -1.54 19.91
CA ASN A 14 3.28 -0.31 20.01
C ASN A 14 3.44 0.64 18.84
N ARG A 15 3.16 0.17 17.62
CA ARG A 15 3.10 1.02 16.45
C ARG A 15 1.69 1.56 16.29
N TYR A 16 1.50 2.83 16.57
CA TYR A 16 0.24 3.52 16.31
C TYR A 16 0.23 4.11 14.89
N GLU A 17 -0.89 3.99 14.21
CA GLU A 17 -1.16 4.64 12.93
C GLU A 17 -2.49 5.37 13.05
N ILE A 18 -2.47 6.68 12.86
CA ILE A 18 -3.67 7.52 12.85
C ILE A 18 -3.88 8.01 11.42
N LYS A 19 -5.10 7.97 10.93
CA LYS A 19 -5.49 8.42 9.58
C LYS A 19 -6.49 9.53 9.67
N PHE A 20 -6.25 10.59 8.88
CA PHE A 20 -7.14 11.72 8.74
C PHE A 20 -7.55 11.87 7.28
N ILE A 21 -8.83 12.10 7.05
CA ILE A 21 -9.37 12.51 5.76
C ILE A 21 -9.53 14.01 5.82
N LEU A 22 -8.92 14.73 4.89
CA LEU A 22 -8.93 16.19 4.83
C LEU A 22 -9.64 16.65 3.55
N ASN A 23 -10.33 17.78 3.63
CA ASN A 23 -10.73 18.56 2.46
C ASN A 23 -9.56 19.42 1.95
N ASP A 24 -9.74 20.12 0.83
CA ASP A 24 -8.66 20.90 0.18
C ASP A 24 -8.16 22.07 1.07
N ILE A 25 -9.05 22.70 1.82
CA ILE A 25 -8.69 23.80 2.72
C ILE A 25 -7.81 23.26 3.84
N GLN A 26 -8.24 22.21 4.52
CA GLN A 26 -7.49 21.56 5.59
C GLN A 26 -6.14 21.02 5.10
N LEU A 27 -6.10 20.50 3.88
CA LEU A 27 -4.85 20.04 3.27
C LEU A 27 -3.87 21.19 3.11
N THR A 28 -4.31 22.34 2.59
CA THR A 28 -3.50 23.56 2.43
C THR A 28 -2.97 24.06 3.77
N GLU A 29 -3.80 24.06 4.81
CA GLU A 29 -3.41 24.47 6.17
C GLU A 29 -2.33 23.55 6.73
N VAL A 30 -2.51 22.22 6.59
CA VAL A 30 -1.53 21.25 7.07
C VAL A 30 -0.21 21.37 6.30
N GLU A 31 -0.24 21.53 4.99
CA GLU A 31 0.97 21.71 4.18
C GLU A 31 1.72 23.01 4.55
N SER A 32 0.98 24.10 4.76
CA SER A 32 1.54 25.35 5.23
C SER A 32 2.21 25.18 6.60
N TRP A 33 1.52 24.54 7.53
CA TRP A 33 2.06 24.25 8.86
C TRP A 33 3.33 23.37 8.78
N MET A 34 3.32 22.33 7.97
CA MET A 34 4.47 21.44 7.80
C MET A 34 5.66 22.18 7.19
N SER A 35 5.43 23.04 6.21
CA SER A 35 6.48 23.83 5.55
C SER A 35 7.08 24.89 6.48
N SER A 36 6.30 25.44 7.41
CA SER A 36 6.77 26.41 8.41
C SER A 36 7.42 25.76 9.63
N SER A 37 7.22 24.46 9.82
CA SER A 37 7.76 23.74 10.97
C SER A 37 9.22 23.33 10.74
N THR A 38 10.14 23.88 11.53
CA THR A 38 11.57 23.52 11.47
C THR A 38 11.86 22.09 11.92
N SER A 39 10.91 21.42 12.52
CA SER A 39 11.05 20.04 13.00
C SER A 39 10.64 18.98 11.99
N MET A 40 9.92 19.34 10.92
CA MET A 40 9.44 18.42 9.88
C MET A 40 10.34 18.47 8.65
N LEU A 41 10.91 17.33 8.30
CA LEU A 41 11.77 17.20 7.14
C LEU A 41 11.12 16.27 6.10
N SER A 42 11.17 16.67 4.83
CA SER A 42 10.87 15.74 3.73
C SER A 42 11.95 14.65 3.72
N THR A 43 11.54 13.39 3.75
CA THR A 43 12.47 12.25 3.82
C THR A 43 12.72 11.59 2.48
N TYR A 44 11.80 11.74 1.54
CA TYR A 44 11.89 11.20 0.20
C TYR A 44 11.18 12.14 -0.78
N GLU A 45 11.62 12.11 -2.04
CA GLU A 45 10.87 12.74 -3.12
C GLU A 45 9.45 12.19 -3.19
N PRO A 46 8.46 13.02 -3.57
CA PRO A 46 7.11 12.55 -3.79
C PRO A 46 7.07 11.40 -4.80
N ARG A 47 6.25 10.39 -4.53
CA ARG A 47 6.13 9.21 -5.41
C ARG A 47 4.69 8.91 -5.74
N VAL A 48 4.44 8.59 -6.98
CA VAL A 48 3.19 7.95 -7.37
C VAL A 48 3.21 6.51 -6.83
N VAL A 49 2.14 6.17 -6.14
CA VAL A 49 1.92 4.83 -5.59
C VAL A 49 0.77 4.20 -6.34
N ASN A 50 1.05 3.09 -7.00
CA ASN A 50 0.07 2.29 -7.72
C ASN A 50 -0.20 1.01 -6.93
N SER A 51 -1.45 0.59 -6.87
CA SER A 51 -1.84 -0.63 -6.17
C SER A 51 -3.00 -1.30 -6.91
N LEU A 52 -2.81 -2.56 -7.26
CA LEU A 52 -3.85 -3.45 -7.75
C LEU A 52 -4.27 -4.36 -6.60
N TYR A 53 -5.44 -4.12 -6.04
CA TYR A 53 -6.01 -4.96 -5.00
C TYR A 53 -6.62 -6.22 -5.61
N MET A 54 -6.49 -7.32 -4.90
CA MET A 54 -7.01 -8.61 -5.30
C MET A 54 -7.87 -9.20 -4.20
N ASP A 55 -8.92 -9.91 -4.60
CA ASP A 55 -9.80 -10.64 -3.71
C ASP A 55 -10.30 -11.92 -4.41
N ASP A 56 -11.02 -12.77 -3.70
CA ASP A 56 -11.73 -13.85 -4.36
C ASP A 56 -13.03 -13.36 -5.01
N ILE A 57 -13.69 -14.25 -5.73
CA ILE A 57 -14.94 -13.94 -6.46
C ILE A 57 -16.05 -13.47 -5.52
N ASP A 58 -16.03 -13.87 -4.26
CA ASP A 58 -17.01 -13.51 -3.25
C ASP A 58 -16.67 -12.24 -2.48
N PHE A 59 -15.53 -11.59 -2.78
CA PHE A 59 -15.01 -10.43 -2.03
C PHE A 59 -14.87 -10.72 -0.52
N SER A 60 -14.38 -11.91 -0.17
CA SER A 60 -14.26 -12.34 1.24
C SER A 60 -13.33 -11.41 2.03
N SER A 61 -12.20 -10.98 1.45
CA SER A 61 -11.28 -10.07 2.15
C SER A 61 -11.92 -8.72 2.48
N VAL A 62 -12.78 -8.19 1.60
CA VAL A 62 -13.54 -6.95 1.86
C VAL A 62 -14.56 -7.21 2.96
N LYS A 63 -15.35 -8.28 2.86
CA LYS A 63 -16.38 -8.66 3.86
C LYS A 63 -15.78 -8.87 5.24
N ASP A 64 -14.66 -9.61 5.33
CA ASP A 64 -13.95 -9.85 6.59
C ASP A 64 -13.45 -8.57 7.24
N ASN A 65 -12.99 -7.61 6.41
CA ASN A 65 -12.53 -6.31 6.92
C ASN A 65 -13.67 -5.43 7.41
N LEU A 66 -14.79 -5.41 6.71
CA LEU A 66 -15.99 -4.65 7.11
C LEU A 66 -16.62 -5.23 8.38
N SER A 67 -16.67 -6.55 8.48
CA SER A 67 -17.21 -7.26 9.65
C SER A 67 -16.25 -7.29 10.85
N GLY A 68 -15.01 -6.84 10.69
CA GLY A 68 -14.03 -6.81 11.77
C GLY A 68 -13.53 -8.19 12.23
N ILE A 69 -13.64 -9.22 11.37
CA ILE A 69 -13.19 -10.59 11.68
C ILE A 69 -11.74 -10.60 12.13
N SER A 70 -11.45 -11.37 13.18
CA SER A 70 -10.12 -11.43 13.81
C SER A 70 -9.05 -11.98 12.87
N HIS A 71 -9.40 -12.96 12.04
CA HIS A 71 -8.49 -13.57 11.06
C HIS A 71 -8.86 -13.08 9.67
N ARG A 72 -8.08 -12.14 9.15
CA ARG A 72 -8.35 -11.55 7.83
C ARG A 72 -7.06 -11.24 7.08
N LYS A 73 -7.12 -11.33 5.75
CA LYS A 73 -6.01 -11.02 4.84
C LYS A 73 -6.44 -9.96 3.82
N LYS A 74 -5.49 -9.22 3.30
CA LYS A 74 -5.63 -8.33 2.13
C LYS A 74 -4.47 -8.59 1.20
N TYR A 75 -4.77 -8.69 -0.07
CA TYR A 75 -3.80 -8.95 -1.13
C TYR A 75 -3.71 -7.75 -2.04
N ARG A 76 -2.49 -7.35 -2.41
CA ARG A 76 -2.28 -6.32 -3.42
C ARG A 76 -0.94 -6.47 -4.12
N LEU A 77 -0.91 -6.14 -5.39
CA LEU A 77 0.30 -5.88 -6.13
C LEU A 77 0.57 -4.36 -6.08
N ARG A 78 1.77 -3.94 -5.70
CA ARG A 78 2.15 -2.53 -5.56
C ARG A 78 3.41 -2.22 -6.33
N TRP A 79 3.44 -1.07 -7.00
CA TRP A 79 4.63 -0.51 -7.60
C TRP A 79 4.66 1.01 -7.43
N TYR A 80 5.83 1.62 -7.67
CA TYR A 80 6.05 3.03 -7.48
C TYR A 80 6.53 3.69 -8.77
N GLY A 81 6.19 4.97 -8.94
CA GLY A 81 6.62 5.80 -10.07
C GLY A 81 5.57 5.95 -11.15
N GLU A 82 5.92 6.74 -12.16
CA GLU A 82 5.11 7.04 -13.34
C GLU A 82 5.73 6.44 -14.61
N THR A 83 7.05 6.24 -14.61
CA THR A 83 7.79 5.70 -15.75
C THR A 83 7.89 4.17 -15.66
N PRO A 84 7.35 3.48 -16.65
CA PRO A 84 7.26 2.01 -16.63
C PRO A 84 8.59 1.29 -16.42
N GLU A 85 9.68 1.83 -16.96
CA GLU A 85 11.02 1.22 -16.89
C GLU A 85 11.54 1.05 -15.46
N ASN A 86 11.01 1.86 -14.54
CA ASN A 86 11.41 1.84 -13.12
C ASN A 86 10.44 1.05 -12.22
N PHE A 87 9.41 0.44 -12.80
CA PHE A 87 8.45 -0.30 -12.01
C PHE A 87 9.05 -1.60 -11.50
N GLN A 88 9.00 -1.78 -10.20
CA GLN A 88 9.37 -2.99 -9.47
C GLN A 88 8.18 -3.46 -8.64
N PRO A 89 7.28 -4.25 -9.21
CA PRO A 89 6.08 -4.68 -8.53
C PRO A 89 6.36 -5.64 -7.38
N VAL A 90 5.70 -5.40 -6.27
CA VAL A 90 5.78 -6.24 -5.08
C VAL A 90 4.38 -6.71 -4.69
N PHE A 91 4.21 -8.01 -4.60
CA PHE A 91 2.99 -8.60 -4.06
C PHE A 91 3.03 -8.53 -2.54
N GLU A 92 2.04 -7.90 -1.94
CA GLU A 92 1.96 -7.70 -0.50
C GLU A 92 0.74 -8.41 0.06
N VAL A 93 0.98 -9.20 1.11
CA VAL A 93 -0.07 -9.81 1.93
C VAL A 93 -0.06 -9.13 3.29
N LYS A 94 -1.14 -8.44 3.62
CA LYS A 94 -1.36 -7.92 4.96
C LYS A 94 -2.42 -8.76 5.63
N GLY A 95 -2.10 -9.28 6.78
CA GLY A 95 -3.05 -10.04 7.55
C GLY A 95 -3.14 -9.54 8.99
N ARG A 96 -4.14 -10.04 9.67
CA ARG A 96 -4.33 -9.89 11.09
C ARG A 96 -4.80 -11.22 11.67
N ASN A 97 -4.14 -11.64 12.73
CA ASN A 97 -4.55 -12.77 13.55
C ASN A 97 -4.83 -12.21 14.94
N ASP A 98 -6.10 -12.10 15.31
CA ASP A 98 -6.57 -11.44 16.52
C ASP A 98 -6.05 -9.99 16.63
N ARG A 99 -5.12 -9.74 17.55
CA ARG A 99 -4.52 -8.42 17.78
C ARG A 99 -3.20 -8.21 17.03
N VAL A 100 -2.62 -9.27 16.48
CA VAL A 100 -1.31 -9.23 15.82
C VAL A 100 -1.49 -9.05 14.31
N GLY A 101 -0.95 -7.95 13.79
CA GLY A 101 -0.88 -7.71 12.34
C GLY A 101 0.44 -8.24 11.78
N PHE A 102 0.38 -8.80 10.57
CA PHE A 102 1.58 -9.17 9.81
C PHE A 102 1.55 -8.57 8.41
N LYS A 103 2.73 -8.45 7.82
CA LYS A 103 2.92 -8.04 6.44
C LYS A 103 4.04 -8.87 5.81
N ASN A 104 3.70 -9.59 4.75
CA ASN A 104 4.67 -10.25 3.88
C ASN A 104 4.75 -9.53 2.56
N SER A 105 5.93 -9.51 1.94
CA SER A 105 6.19 -8.81 0.68
C SER A 105 7.04 -9.71 -0.21
N TYR A 106 6.59 -9.90 -1.46
CA TYR A 106 7.18 -10.81 -2.44
C TYR A 106 7.44 -10.01 -3.72
N PRO A 107 8.69 -9.75 -4.11
CA PRO A 107 8.99 -9.14 -5.41
C PRO A 107 8.46 -10.00 -6.56
N ILE A 108 7.94 -9.37 -7.62
CA ILE A 108 7.46 -10.06 -8.81
C ILE A 108 8.31 -9.56 -10.00
N SER A 109 9.52 -10.10 -10.11
CA SER A 109 10.54 -9.63 -11.03
C SER A 109 10.15 -9.80 -12.51
N SER A 110 9.31 -10.77 -12.84
CA SER A 110 8.80 -10.94 -14.21
C SER A 110 7.86 -9.82 -14.67
N LEU A 111 7.45 -8.93 -13.76
CA LEU A 111 6.66 -7.74 -14.04
C LEU A 111 7.48 -6.44 -14.04
N ASP A 112 8.78 -6.50 -13.71
CA ASP A 112 9.63 -5.33 -13.69
C ASP A 112 9.65 -4.63 -15.06
N GLY A 113 9.38 -3.32 -15.06
CA GLY A 113 9.34 -2.49 -16.26
C GLY A 113 8.23 -2.79 -17.28
N VAL A 114 7.45 -3.86 -17.11
CA VAL A 114 6.49 -4.32 -18.13
C VAL A 114 5.04 -4.40 -17.66
N ILE A 115 4.76 -4.14 -16.39
CA ILE A 115 3.43 -4.35 -15.80
C ILE A 115 2.32 -3.61 -16.55
N HIS A 116 2.56 -2.39 -17.03
CA HIS A 116 1.58 -1.57 -17.74
C HIS A 116 1.21 -2.11 -19.15
N ASN A 117 2.09 -2.92 -19.74
CA ASN A 117 1.87 -3.61 -21.05
C ASN A 117 1.45 -5.07 -20.87
N THR A 118 1.21 -5.50 -19.66
CA THR A 118 0.89 -6.88 -19.33
C THR A 118 -0.60 -7.00 -19.04
N SER A 119 -1.28 -7.90 -19.73
CA SER A 119 -2.71 -8.12 -19.48
C SER A 119 -2.97 -8.65 -18.07
N ILE A 120 -4.13 -8.36 -17.53
CA ILE A 120 -4.57 -8.79 -16.20
C ILE A 120 -4.34 -10.30 -15.97
N ASN A 121 -4.72 -11.13 -16.94
CA ASN A 121 -4.53 -12.59 -16.85
C ASN A 121 -3.05 -12.98 -16.77
N GLN A 122 -2.18 -12.27 -17.47
CA GLN A 122 -0.74 -12.49 -17.42
C GLN A 122 -0.15 -12.02 -16.07
N ILE A 123 -0.63 -10.90 -15.54
CA ILE A 123 -0.24 -10.41 -14.21
C ILE A 123 -0.54 -11.47 -13.16
N ILE A 124 -1.77 -12.00 -13.14
CA ILE A 124 -2.19 -13.05 -12.19
C ILE A 124 -1.29 -14.28 -12.31
N ARG A 125 -1.05 -14.77 -13.54
CA ARG A 125 -0.21 -15.95 -13.77
C ARG A 125 1.23 -15.73 -13.28
N LYS A 126 1.83 -14.59 -13.61
CA LYS A 126 3.18 -14.23 -13.18
C LYS A 126 3.27 -14.14 -11.65
N CYS A 127 2.33 -13.45 -11.00
CA CYS A 127 2.26 -13.42 -9.55
C CYS A 127 2.17 -14.83 -8.95
N HIS A 128 1.27 -15.66 -9.44
CA HIS A 128 1.11 -17.03 -8.93
C HIS A 128 2.39 -17.86 -9.08
N THR A 129 3.02 -17.83 -10.26
CA THR A 129 4.26 -18.58 -10.51
C THR A 129 5.39 -18.14 -9.59
N GLU A 130 5.60 -16.82 -9.44
CA GLU A 130 6.69 -16.32 -8.60
C GLU A 130 6.41 -16.48 -7.11
N LEU A 131 5.17 -16.40 -6.67
CA LEU A 131 4.80 -16.66 -5.28
C LEU A 131 5.07 -18.13 -4.91
N LEU A 132 4.76 -19.07 -5.80
CA LEU A 132 5.10 -20.48 -5.60
C LEU A 132 6.61 -20.71 -5.51
N SER A 133 7.40 -20.03 -6.33
CA SER A 133 8.88 -20.14 -6.27
C SER A 133 9.48 -19.52 -4.99
N GLN A 134 8.73 -18.68 -4.30
CA GLN A 134 9.09 -18.07 -3.02
C GLN A 134 8.40 -18.75 -1.82
N ASP A 135 7.97 -20.01 -2.01
CA ASP A 135 7.31 -20.85 -0.99
C ASP A 135 6.03 -20.22 -0.40
N PHE A 136 5.36 -19.35 -1.18
CA PHE A 136 4.09 -18.77 -0.77
C PHE A 136 2.93 -19.31 -1.60
N LEU A 137 2.06 -20.08 -0.94
CA LEU A 137 0.83 -20.60 -1.55
C LEU A 137 -0.34 -19.66 -1.24
N ILE A 138 -1.03 -19.22 -2.29
CA ILE A 138 -2.30 -18.53 -2.17
C ILE A 138 -3.38 -19.57 -1.90
N ASP A 139 -4.09 -19.42 -0.79
CA ASP A 139 -5.09 -20.36 -0.29
C ASP A 139 -6.42 -20.35 -1.08
N LYS A 140 -6.60 -19.38 -1.96
CA LYS A 140 -7.81 -19.21 -2.78
C LYS A 140 -7.49 -18.49 -4.11
N PRO A 141 -8.25 -18.77 -5.19
CA PRO A 141 -8.08 -18.01 -6.43
C PRO A 141 -8.33 -16.53 -6.21
N LEU A 142 -7.40 -15.68 -6.62
CA LEU A 142 -7.52 -14.23 -6.52
C LEU A 142 -7.80 -13.63 -7.89
N ILE A 143 -8.72 -12.68 -7.92
CA ILE A 143 -9.03 -11.83 -9.07
C ILE A 143 -8.73 -10.37 -8.71
N PRO A 144 -8.30 -9.55 -9.68
CA PRO A 144 -8.18 -8.11 -9.47
C PRO A 144 -9.54 -7.49 -9.16
N SER A 145 -9.58 -6.65 -8.15
CA SER A 145 -10.84 -6.08 -7.64
C SER A 145 -10.87 -4.55 -7.70
N LEU A 146 -9.72 -3.89 -7.55
CA LEU A 146 -9.65 -2.43 -7.52
C LEU A 146 -8.24 -1.95 -7.82
N GLU A 147 -8.12 -0.99 -8.73
CA GLU A 147 -6.91 -0.19 -8.91
C GLU A 147 -6.99 1.09 -8.10
N VAL A 148 -5.89 1.42 -7.43
CA VAL A 148 -5.76 2.67 -6.67
C VAL A 148 -4.43 3.32 -7.01
N GLN A 149 -4.47 4.58 -7.39
CA GLN A 149 -3.28 5.40 -7.62
C GLN A 149 -3.36 6.67 -6.77
N TYR A 150 -2.23 7.13 -6.27
CA TYR A 150 -2.12 8.41 -5.57
C TYR A 150 -0.69 8.91 -5.50
N LEU A 151 -0.52 10.22 -5.36
CA LEU A 151 0.77 10.85 -5.08
C LEU A 151 1.02 10.88 -3.57
N ARG A 152 2.15 10.36 -3.11
CA ARG A 152 2.53 10.33 -1.70
C ARG A 152 3.73 11.19 -1.41
N ASN A 153 3.57 12.12 -0.47
CA ASN A 153 4.63 12.89 0.15
C ASN A 153 5.01 12.27 1.50
N TYR A 154 6.30 12.34 1.85
CA TYR A 154 6.85 11.69 3.04
C TYR A 154 7.55 12.71 3.93
N PHE A 155 7.20 12.72 5.21
CA PHE A 155 7.80 13.60 6.19
C PHE A 155 8.15 12.84 7.46
N GLN A 156 9.15 13.33 8.18
CA GLN A 156 9.53 12.79 9.48
C GLN A 156 10.02 13.92 10.38
N ASP A 157 9.65 13.86 11.65
CA ASP A 157 10.18 14.76 12.67
C ASP A 157 11.45 14.20 13.32
N GLN A 158 12.07 15.02 14.16
CA GLN A 158 13.26 14.64 14.94
C GLN A 158 12.99 13.50 15.94
N LYS A 159 11.73 13.31 16.37
CA LYS A 159 11.27 12.23 17.26
C LYS A 159 10.89 10.96 16.49
N ARG A 160 11.17 10.91 15.18
CA ARG A 160 10.87 9.79 14.28
C ARG A 160 9.36 9.54 14.08
N ILE A 161 8.53 10.53 14.33
CA ILE A 161 7.13 10.49 13.90
C ILE A 161 7.12 10.64 12.38
N ARG A 162 6.53 9.68 11.70
CA ARG A 162 6.38 9.72 10.23
C ARG A 162 5.00 10.20 9.87
N ILE A 163 4.95 11.13 8.95
CA ILE A 163 3.70 11.63 8.35
C ILE A 163 3.77 11.35 6.85
N THR A 164 2.69 10.84 6.29
CA THR A 164 2.51 10.75 4.85
C THR A 164 1.25 11.47 4.43
N ILE A 165 1.33 12.21 3.34
CA ILE A 165 0.19 12.89 2.72
C ILE A 165 -0.07 12.24 1.37
N ASP A 166 -1.25 11.67 1.21
CA ASP A 166 -1.70 11.05 -0.04
C ASP A 166 -2.67 12.02 -0.73
N LYS A 167 -2.32 12.44 -1.96
CA LYS A 167 -3.07 13.37 -2.79
C LYS A 167 -3.47 12.72 -4.10
N ASN A 168 -4.41 13.34 -4.81
CA ASN A 168 -4.85 12.92 -6.15
C ASN A 168 -5.21 11.42 -6.18
N ILE A 169 -5.98 11.01 -5.18
CA ILE A 169 -6.36 9.60 -5.06
C ILE A 169 -7.38 9.29 -6.16
N SER A 170 -7.07 8.34 -7.02
CA SER A 170 -7.95 7.83 -8.06
C SER A 170 -8.22 6.34 -7.86
N PHE A 171 -9.38 5.92 -8.34
CA PHE A 171 -9.85 4.54 -8.29
C PHE A 171 -10.32 4.13 -9.68
N ALA A 172 -10.00 2.91 -10.09
CA ALA A 172 -10.47 2.33 -11.33
C ALA A 172 -10.81 0.85 -11.15
N MET A 173 -11.74 0.37 -11.97
CA MET A 173 -11.96 -1.06 -12.12
C MET A 173 -10.85 -1.62 -13.00
N PRO A 174 -10.22 -2.75 -12.62
CA PRO A 174 -9.21 -3.40 -13.44
C PRO A 174 -9.82 -3.90 -14.75
N THR A 175 -9.19 -3.57 -15.90
CA THR A 175 -9.66 -3.92 -17.25
C THR A 175 -8.67 -4.82 -17.98
#